data_094df3040e4b5c52b3cf53ec0ab2faf6
#
_entry.id   094df3040e4b5c52b3cf53ec0ab2faf6
#
_cell.length_a   1.000
_cell.length_b   1.000
_cell.length_c   1.000
_cell.angle_alpha   90.00
_cell.angle_beta   90.00
_cell.angle_gamma   90.00
#
_symmetry.space_group_name_H-M   'P 1'
#
loop_
_entity.id
_entity.type
_entity.pdbx_description
1 polymer ?
#
loop_
_entity_poly.entity_id
_entity_poly.type
_entity_poly.pdbx_seq_one_letter_code
_entity_poly.pdbx_strand_id
1 'polypeptide(L)'
;MKNLLLTLCCAAFVLSCGQTDVYDVTRFGAKGDGVTDDAAAIQKAIDQAAGQGGTVVFPAGKTFLAGPVRLRGGVEYRLEPGAVLKANPDEGVYRLSAFGKNEGEGMLWLWAEDEENIVIGGSGTIDGNGVAFMGEELEDSYDLKPVTDFDPRPHVLTLKGVDHVRIQDITIREGAYWTVHLIGCEDVLVHGISLLNNLKIRNGDGIDIDHSRKVRISDCYITSGDDCICLKNRREFAEYGPCEDIVVMNCVMTSRSCAVKIGSENMDSIADVLFQNCIIRAGNRGLGIQNRDEGTVRNVRFANMYVESLLWSDVWWGKAEPIYVTSYPRASVNHKDANWRFPEGATEGACGEVCDIWFTDIQCDAANGVFVGGDVPGKVHGIHFDRVDIRLAEDRAPVYDLRPRKGEGFLPAAEVPYCFDIASDIWIDGRKVR
;
A
#
# COMPACT_ATOMS: atom_id res chain seq x y z
N MET A 1 76.07 2.01 28.42
CA MET A 1 75.26 1.10 27.66
C MET A 1 74.01 0.82 28.50
N LYS A 2 72.89 1.50 28.21
CA LYS A 2 71.63 1.35 28.94
C LYS A 2 70.62 0.66 28.01
N ASN A 3 70.25 -0.54 28.38
CA ASN A 3 69.21 -1.28 27.66
C ASN A 3 67.84 -0.71 28.01
N LEU A 4 67.13 -0.24 26.97
CA LEU A 4 65.73 0.21 27.09
C LEU A 4 64.85 -0.96 26.70
N LEU A 5 64.20 -1.59 27.66
CA LEU A 5 63.13 -2.57 27.41
C LEU A 5 61.86 -1.83 27.02
N LEU A 6 61.41 -2.04 25.79
CA LEU A 6 60.15 -1.56 25.30
C LEU A 6 59.09 -2.66 25.59
N THR A 7 58.28 -2.44 26.59
CA THR A 7 57.13 -3.29 26.89
C THR A 7 55.97 -2.93 25.97
N LEU A 8 55.66 -3.80 25.01
CA LEU A 8 54.52 -3.69 24.12
C LEU A 8 53.25 -4.15 24.87
N CYS A 9 52.43 -3.24 25.36
CA CYS A 9 51.07 -3.55 25.81
C CYS A 9 50.18 -3.78 24.60
N CYS A 10 49.97 -5.04 24.22
CA CYS A 10 48.86 -5.41 23.35
C CYS A 10 47.55 -5.32 24.12
N ALA A 11 46.85 -4.20 23.99
CA ALA A 11 45.46 -4.11 24.37
C ALA A 11 44.60 -4.94 23.37
N ALA A 12 44.26 -6.14 23.78
CA ALA A 12 43.26 -6.93 23.05
C ALA A 12 41.90 -6.23 23.20
N PHE A 13 41.50 -5.48 22.18
CA PHE A 13 40.10 -5.11 21.99
C PHE A 13 39.34 -6.40 21.69
N VAL A 14 38.76 -6.99 22.72
CA VAL A 14 37.70 -8.00 22.52
C VAL A 14 36.49 -7.22 21.98
N LEU A 15 36.34 -7.21 20.67
CA LEU A 15 35.08 -6.89 20.03
C LEU A 15 34.10 -7.97 20.52
N SER A 16 33.37 -7.66 21.59
CA SER A 16 32.16 -8.40 21.92
C SER A 16 31.19 -8.20 20.75
N CYS A 17 31.23 -9.14 19.82
CA CYS A 17 30.12 -9.31 18.89
C CYS A 17 28.96 -9.71 19.78
N GLY A 18 28.12 -8.76 20.16
CA GLY A 18 26.93 -9.01 20.97
C GLY A 18 26.09 -10.02 20.22
N GLN A 19 26.02 -11.25 20.74
CA GLN A 19 25.14 -12.28 20.22
C GLN A 19 23.72 -11.75 20.47
N THR A 20 23.02 -11.40 19.40
CA THR A 20 21.63 -10.96 19.50
C THR A 20 20.83 -12.12 20.08
N ASP A 21 20.11 -11.89 21.19
CA ASP A 21 19.32 -12.92 21.83
C ASP A 21 18.21 -13.40 20.89
N VAL A 22 18.03 -14.72 20.82
CA VAL A 22 17.06 -15.40 19.97
C VAL A 22 15.91 -15.94 20.79
N TYR A 23 14.71 -15.49 20.47
CA TYR A 23 13.46 -15.85 21.13
C TYR A 23 12.63 -16.72 20.18
N ASP A 24 12.87 -18.02 20.20
CA ASP A 24 12.11 -19.03 19.45
C ASP A 24 10.71 -19.16 20.05
N VAL A 25 9.67 -18.82 19.28
CA VAL A 25 8.27 -18.79 19.75
C VAL A 25 7.80 -20.14 20.32
N THR A 26 8.38 -21.26 19.87
CA THR A 26 8.04 -22.59 20.40
C THR A 26 8.50 -22.79 21.84
N ARG A 27 9.57 -22.11 22.26
CA ARG A 27 10.04 -22.13 23.65
C ARG A 27 9.10 -21.38 24.60
N PHE A 28 8.22 -20.57 24.06
CA PHE A 28 7.19 -19.83 24.80
C PHE A 28 5.83 -20.53 24.76
N GLY A 29 5.75 -21.68 24.07
CA GLY A 29 4.58 -22.53 24.04
C GLY A 29 3.82 -22.57 22.72
N ALA A 30 4.27 -21.84 21.68
CA ALA A 30 3.68 -21.93 20.36
C ALA A 30 3.84 -23.34 19.78
N LYS A 31 2.77 -23.87 19.19
CA LYS A 31 2.73 -25.24 18.65
C LYS A 31 3.23 -25.28 17.21
N GLY A 32 2.84 -24.29 16.41
CA GLY A 32 3.13 -24.28 14.99
C GLY A 32 2.54 -25.45 14.24
N ASP A 33 1.35 -25.91 14.65
CA ASP A 33 0.61 -27.04 14.08
C ASP A 33 -0.47 -26.63 13.08
N GLY A 34 -0.67 -25.33 12.86
CA GLY A 34 -1.65 -24.75 11.95
C GLY A 34 -3.10 -24.79 12.47
N VAL A 35 -3.33 -25.21 13.70
CA VAL A 35 -4.66 -25.37 14.30
C VAL A 35 -4.79 -24.65 15.64
N THR A 36 -3.77 -24.80 16.51
CA THR A 36 -3.74 -24.11 17.80
C THR A 36 -3.52 -22.63 17.61
N ASP A 37 -4.30 -21.78 18.30
CA ASP A 37 -4.02 -20.34 18.32
C ASP A 37 -2.77 -20.07 19.18
N ASP A 38 -1.70 -19.69 18.50
CA ASP A 38 -0.38 -19.44 19.07
C ASP A 38 -0.17 -17.98 19.51
N ALA A 39 -1.16 -17.09 19.33
CA ALA A 39 -1.01 -15.64 19.55
C ALA A 39 -0.45 -15.30 20.94
N ALA A 40 -0.96 -15.96 22.00
CA ALA A 40 -0.49 -15.70 23.36
C ALA A 40 0.96 -16.12 23.59
N ALA A 41 1.42 -17.21 22.97
CA ALA A 41 2.80 -17.68 23.06
C ALA A 41 3.74 -16.77 22.26
N ILE A 42 3.32 -16.37 21.06
CA ILE A 42 4.04 -15.42 20.22
C ILE A 42 4.19 -14.09 20.95
N GLN A 43 3.12 -13.56 21.54
CA GLN A 43 3.16 -12.29 22.28
C GLN A 43 4.15 -12.34 23.45
N LYS A 44 4.21 -13.46 24.20
CA LYS A 44 5.19 -13.62 25.28
C LYS A 44 6.64 -13.56 24.77
N ALA A 45 6.91 -14.17 23.61
CA ALA A 45 8.26 -14.12 23.02
C ALA A 45 8.62 -12.68 22.62
N ILE A 46 7.66 -11.97 22.01
CA ILE A 46 7.81 -10.56 21.61
C ILE A 46 8.06 -9.66 22.82
N ASP A 47 7.23 -9.77 23.86
CA ASP A 47 7.34 -8.92 25.05
C ASP A 47 8.67 -9.13 25.78
N GLN A 48 9.20 -10.35 25.77
CA GLN A 48 10.52 -10.61 26.33
C GLN A 48 11.65 -10.06 25.45
N ALA A 49 11.54 -10.20 24.14
CA ALA A 49 12.52 -9.66 23.19
C ALA A 49 12.58 -8.13 23.27
N ALA A 50 11.44 -7.45 23.33
CA ALA A 50 11.35 -5.98 23.39
C ALA A 50 12.04 -5.39 24.63
N GLY A 51 12.04 -6.10 25.76
CA GLY A 51 12.69 -5.65 27.00
C GLY A 51 14.22 -5.70 26.96
N GLN A 52 14.81 -6.44 26.02
CA GLN A 52 16.27 -6.71 25.97
C GLN A 52 16.87 -6.44 24.58
N GLY A 53 16.05 -6.26 23.57
CA GLY A 53 16.42 -6.32 22.17
C GLY A 53 16.66 -7.75 21.71
N GLY A 54 16.38 -8.07 20.45
CA GLY A 54 16.68 -9.41 19.95
C GLY A 54 15.85 -9.82 18.74
N THR A 55 15.96 -11.10 18.40
CA THR A 55 15.25 -11.69 17.26
C THR A 55 14.19 -12.67 17.73
N VAL A 56 12.91 -12.39 17.43
CA VAL A 56 11.82 -13.36 17.58
C VAL A 56 11.82 -14.26 16.35
N VAL A 57 12.00 -15.57 16.55
CA VAL A 57 12.13 -16.55 15.48
C VAL A 57 10.93 -17.46 15.40
N PHE A 58 10.39 -17.58 14.19
CA PHE A 58 9.40 -18.58 13.81
C PHE A 58 10.13 -19.73 13.11
N PRO A 59 10.31 -20.89 13.76
CA PRO A 59 11.11 -21.99 13.22
C PRO A 59 10.60 -22.56 11.90
N ALA A 60 11.54 -23.05 11.10
CA ALA A 60 11.32 -23.60 9.78
C ALA A 60 10.23 -24.68 9.71
N GLY A 61 9.45 -24.66 8.62
CA GLY A 61 8.49 -25.73 8.28
C GLY A 61 7.28 -25.84 9.21
N LYS A 62 7.01 -24.84 10.03
CA LYS A 62 5.86 -24.80 10.95
C LYS A 62 4.82 -23.77 10.48
N THR A 63 3.55 -24.02 10.83
CA THR A 63 2.45 -23.08 10.59
C THR A 63 1.89 -22.60 11.93
N PHE A 64 2.09 -21.34 12.24
CA PHE A 64 1.61 -20.69 13.46
C PHE A 64 0.30 -19.98 13.14
N LEU A 65 -0.83 -20.55 13.55
CA LEU A 65 -2.13 -19.87 13.50
C LEU A 65 -2.18 -18.86 14.64
N ALA A 66 -2.54 -17.61 14.37
CA ALA A 66 -2.56 -16.59 15.40
C ALA A 66 -3.69 -15.58 15.20
N GLY A 67 -4.41 -15.27 16.28
CA GLY A 67 -5.20 -14.05 16.41
C GLY A 67 -4.30 -12.80 16.46
N PRO A 68 -4.85 -11.63 16.87
CA PRO A 68 -4.10 -10.37 16.91
C PRO A 68 -2.82 -10.44 17.74
N VAL A 69 -1.73 -9.90 17.20
CA VAL A 69 -0.41 -9.81 17.84
C VAL A 69 0.11 -8.39 17.76
N ARG A 70 0.48 -7.81 18.90
CA ARG A 70 1.14 -6.51 18.95
C ARG A 70 2.65 -6.68 18.77
N LEU A 71 3.18 -6.07 17.74
CA LEU A 71 4.62 -5.97 17.53
C LEU A 71 5.22 -4.87 18.42
N ARG A 72 6.48 -5.04 18.81
CA ARG A 72 7.20 -4.11 19.67
C ARG A 72 8.48 -3.65 18.98
N GLY A 73 8.91 -2.45 19.30
CA GLY A 73 10.13 -1.85 18.80
C GLY A 73 11.41 -2.52 19.32
N GLY A 74 12.51 -2.29 18.61
CA GLY A 74 13.80 -2.89 18.92
C GLY A 74 13.88 -4.40 18.66
N VAL A 75 12.96 -4.96 17.88
CA VAL A 75 12.83 -6.42 17.65
C VAL A 75 12.93 -6.73 16.16
N GLU A 76 13.70 -7.75 15.82
CA GLU A 76 13.66 -8.41 14.52
C GLU A 76 12.68 -9.60 14.59
N TYR A 77 11.73 -9.65 13.66
CA TYR A 77 10.77 -10.73 13.45
C TYR A 77 11.23 -11.57 12.28
N ARG A 78 11.81 -12.74 12.53
CA ARG A 78 12.37 -13.59 11.50
C ARG A 78 11.58 -14.89 11.31
N LEU A 79 11.03 -15.05 10.11
CA LEU A 79 10.36 -16.27 9.70
C LEU A 79 11.36 -17.14 8.91
N GLU A 80 11.72 -18.30 9.46
CA GLU A 80 12.64 -19.22 8.82
C GLU A 80 12.02 -19.91 7.57
N PRO A 81 12.83 -20.54 6.70
CA PRO A 81 12.32 -21.17 5.48
C PRO A 81 11.16 -22.13 5.71
N GLY A 82 10.04 -21.88 5.02
CA GLY A 82 8.82 -22.67 5.17
C GLY A 82 8.04 -22.45 6.47
N ALA A 83 8.44 -21.52 7.32
CA ALA A 83 7.58 -21.04 8.41
C ALA A 83 6.42 -20.21 7.85
N VAL A 84 5.22 -20.43 8.38
CA VAL A 84 4.02 -19.66 8.03
C VAL A 84 3.41 -19.08 9.29
N LEU A 85 3.28 -17.77 9.37
CA LEU A 85 2.44 -17.09 10.35
C LEU A 85 1.11 -16.79 9.68
N LYS A 86 0.03 -17.40 10.17
CA LYS A 86 -1.28 -17.41 9.50
C LYS A 86 -2.36 -16.77 10.37
N ALA A 87 -3.18 -15.89 9.79
CA ALA A 87 -4.27 -15.26 10.50
C ALA A 87 -5.35 -16.26 10.92
N ASN A 88 -5.77 -16.17 12.19
CA ASN A 88 -6.88 -16.96 12.70
C ASN A 88 -8.19 -16.47 12.07
N PRO A 89 -8.98 -17.34 11.41
CA PRO A 89 -10.23 -16.94 10.75
C PRO A 89 -11.40 -16.73 11.73
N ASP A 90 -11.23 -16.97 13.03
CA ASP A 90 -12.25 -16.70 14.03
C ASP A 90 -12.40 -15.16 14.22
N GLU A 91 -13.48 -14.61 13.69
CA GLU A 91 -13.81 -13.19 13.82
C GLU A 91 -13.85 -12.72 15.27
N GLY A 92 -14.26 -13.62 16.18
CA GLY A 92 -14.38 -13.34 17.60
C GLY A 92 -13.06 -12.92 18.28
N VAL A 93 -11.89 -13.14 17.67
CA VAL A 93 -10.60 -12.76 18.27
C VAL A 93 -10.19 -11.33 17.94
N TYR A 94 -10.76 -10.71 16.91
CA TYR A 94 -10.43 -9.34 16.49
C TYR A 94 -11.28 -8.32 17.25
N ARG A 95 -10.65 -7.37 17.92
CA ARG A 95 -11.32 -6.39 18.80
C ARG A 95 -10.93 -4.94 18.50
N LEU A 96 -9.84 -4.72 17.79
CA LEU A 96 -9.30 -3.41 17.50
C LEU A 96 -9.33 -3.17 16.00
N SER A 97 -9.71 -1.96 15.58
CA SER A 97 -9.69 -1.53 14.19
C SER A 97 -8.58 -0.49 13.99
N ALA A 98 -8.00 -0.48 12.80
CA ALA A 98 -7.12 0.59 12.34
C ALA A 98 -7.90 1.91 12.16
N PHE A 99 -9.21 1.84 11.91
CA PHE A 99 -10.06 2.99 11.65
C PHE A 99 -10.93 3.33 12.85
N GLY A 100 -10.72 4.48 13.44
CA GLY A 100 -11.41 4.89 14.66
C GLY A 100 -12.92 5.12 14.53
N LYS A 101 -13.45 5.19 13.29
CA LYS A 101 -14.88 5.48 13.02
C LYS A 101 -15.59 4.42 12.16
N ASN A 102 -14.88 3.43 11.67
CA ASN A 102 -15.46 2.35 10.87
C ASN A 102 -15.59 1.10 11.74
N GLU A 103 -16.69 0.98 12.44
CA GLU A 103 -17.00 -0.23 13.19
C GLU A 103 -17.06 -1.43 12.24
N GLY A 104 -16.22 -2.44 12.47
CA GLY A 104 -16.19 -3.70 11.73
C GLY A 104 -15.28 -3.75 10.51
N GLU A 105 -14.71 -2.64 10.05
CA GLU A 105 -13.73 -2.63 8.95
C GLU A 105 -12.28 -2.50 9.45
N GLY A 106 -11.32 -3.05 8.70
CA GLY A 106 -9.91 -2.84 8.92
C GLY A 106 -9.43 -3.26 10.31
N MET A 107 -9.84 -4.45 10.77
CA MET A 107 -9.42 -4.97 12.07
C MET A 107 -7.90 -5.18 12.10
N LEU A 108 -7.29 -5.09 13.27
CA LEU A 108 -5.85 -5.26 13.42
C LEU A 108 -5.50 -6.72 13.64
N TRP A 109 -4.54 -7.25 12.87
CA TRP A 109 -3.91 -8.54 13.11
C TRP A 109 -2.49 -8.39 13.63
N LEU A 110 -1.50 -8.12 12.77
CA LEU A 110 -0.14 -7.77 13.21
C LEU A 110 -0.05 -6.24 13.25
N TRP A 111 0.27 -5.67 14.41
CA TRP A 111 0.24 -4.22 14.53
C TRP A 111 1.25 -3.67 15.53
N ALA A 112 1.71 -2.45 15.29
CA ALA A 112 2.49 -1.66 16.22
C ALA A 112 1.99 -0.23 16.23
N GLU A 113 2.11 0.44 17.36
CA GLU A 113 1.76 1.84 17.55
C GLU A 113 2.80 2.51 18.46
N ASP A 114 3.34 3.65 18.00
CA ASP A 114 4.33 4.48 18.72
C ASP A 114 5.57 3.65 19.12
N GLU A 115 6.14 2.94 18.17
CA GLU A 115 7.32 2.09 18.39
C GLU A 115 8.47 2.54 17.43
N GLU A 116 9.67 2.03 17.67
CA GLU A 116 10.85 2.31 16.82
C GLU A 116 11.62 1.04 16.50
N ASN A 117 12.32 1.03 15.36
CA ASN A 117 13.27 -0.04 15.00
C ASN A 117 12.59 -1.42 14.91
N ILE A 118 11.64 -1.56 13.98
CA ILE A 118 11.00 -2.83 13.67
C ILE A 118 11.60 -3.41 12.39
N VAL A 119 12.07 -4.66 12.46
CA VAL A 119 12.55 -5.42 11.30
C VAL A 119 11.70 -6.67 11.13
N ILE A 120 11.09 -6.85 9.95
CA ILE A 120 10.29 -8.03 9.60
C ILE A 120 10.93 -8.65 8.36
N GLY A 121 11.31 -9.94 8.43
CA GLY A 121 11.98 -10.57 7.31
C GLY A 121 12.17 -12.08 7.44
N GLY A 122 13.00 -12.60 6.55
CA GLY A 122 13.32 -14.03 6.46
C GLY A 122 12.72 -14.68 5.23
N SER A 123 12.86 -16.00 5.11
CA SER A 123 12.38 -16.75 3.92
C SER A 123 11.05 -17.46 4.15
N GLY A 124 10.30 -17.07 5.18
CA GLY A 124 8.99 -17.61 5.50
C GLY A 124 7.85 -16.81 4.88
N THR A 125 6.65 -17.02 5.40
CA THR A 125 5.41 -16.43 4.86
C THR A 125 4.54 -15.88 5.98
N ILE A 126 4.04 -14.65 5.78
CA ILE A 126 2.91 -14.09 6.51
C ILE A 126 1.67 -14.28 5.63
N ASP A 127 0.69 -15.04 6.11
CA ASP A 127 -0.51 -15.45 5.38
C ASP A 127 -1.76 -14.85 6.05
N GLY A 128 -2.35 -13.83 5.41
CA GLY A 128 -3.54 -13.17 5.92
C GLY A 128 -4.81 -14.02 5.87
N ASN A 129 -4.75 -15.24 5.25
CA ASN A 129 -5.86 -16.18 5.20
C ASN A 129 -7.16 -15.59 4.63
N GLY A 130 -7.05 -14.64 3.71
CA GLY A 130 -8.12 -13.75 3.28
C GLY A 130 -9.39 -14.44 2.82
N VAL A 131 -9.26 -15.55 2.07
CA VAL A 131 -10.43 -16.30 1.59
C VAL A 131 -11.30 -16.84 2.73
N ALA A 132 -10.70 -17.15 3.89
CA ALA A 132 -11.44 -17.64 5.05
C ALA A 132 -12.38 -16.60 5.68
N PHE A 133 -12.19 -15.32 5.35
CA PHE A 133 -13.06 -14.22 5.76
C PHE A 133 -14.13 -13.88 4.70
N MET A 134 -14.19 -14.63 3.60
CA MET A 134 -15.08 -14.36 2.47
C MET A 134 -16.20 -15.39 2.37
N GLY A 135 -17.32 -14.96 1.80
CA GLY A 135 -18.42 -15.83 1.39
C GLY A 135 -18.19 -16.42 0.00
N GLU A 136 -19.31 -16.83 -0.63
CA GLU A 136 -19.28 -17.35 -2.00
C GLU A 136 -18.91 -16.24 -3.01
N GLU A 137 -18.22 -16.65 -4.06
CA GLU A 137 -17.92 -15.79 -5.20
C GLU A 137 -19.22 -15.42 -5.95
N LEU A 138 -19.37 -14.17 -6.36
CA LEU A 138 -20.47 -13.71 -7.18
C LEU A 138 -20.34 -14.22 -8.61
N GLU A 139 -21.43 -14.66 -9.25
CA GLU A 139 -21.41 -15.23 -10.61
C GLU A 139 -20.83 -14.28 -11.68
N ASP A 140 -21.17 -13.00 -11.59
CA ASP A 140 -20.85 -11.95 -12.56
C ASP A 140 -19.84 -10.91 -12.03
N SER A 141 -19.19 -11.21 -10.92
CA SER A 141 -18.24 -10.32 -10.25
C SER A 141 -16.93 -11.04 -9.98
N TYR A 142 -15.84 -10.29 -9.95
CA TYR A 142 -14.56 -10.80 -9.49
C TYR A 142 -14.38 -10.66 -7.97
N ASP A 143 -15.35 -10.09 -7.28
CA ASP A 143 -15.35 -9.93 -5.84
C ASP A 143 -15.83 -11.20 -5.13
N LEU A 144 -15.23 -11.47 -3.97
CA LEU A 144 -15.77 -12.40 -2.98
C LEU A 144 -16.59 -11.62 -1.95
N LYS A 145 -17.72 -12.19 -1.52
CA LYS A 145 -18.52 -11.58 -0.45
C LYS A 145 -17.84 -11.75 0.90
N PRO A 146 -17.87 -10.74 1.79
CA PRO A 146 -17.54 -10.93 3.19
C PRO A 146 -18.42 -12.02 3.82
N VAL A 147 -17.89 -12.79 4.75
CA VAL A 147 -18.64 -13.85 5.46
C VAL A 147 -19.59 -13.31 6.50
N THR A 148 -19.46 -12.03 6.88
CA THR A 148 -20.30 -11.38 7.87
C THR A 148 -20.87 -10.06 7.36
N ASP A 149 -21.93 -9.58 8.04
CA ASP A 149 -22.55 -8.28 7.74
C ASP A 149 -21.69 -7.08 8.21
N PHE A 150 -20.72 -7.32 9.09
CA PHE A 150 -19.89 -6.26 9.70
C PHE A 150 -18.56 -6.06 9.04
N ASP A 151 -18.19 -6.80 8.03
CA ASP A 151 -16.89 -6.74 7.36
C ASP A 151 -15.69 -6.71 8.34
N PRO A 152 -15.55 -7.73 9.23
CA PRO A 152 -14.53 -7.73 10.28
C PRO A 152 -13.14 -8.10 9.75
N ARG A 153 -12.92 -8.03 8.46
CA ARG A 153 -11.67 -8.43 7.80
C ARG A 153 -10.48 -7.68 8.35
N PRO A 154 -9.41 -8.38 8.77
CA PRO A 154 -8.24 -7.73 9.32
C PRO A 154 -7.27 -7.23 8.25
N HIS A 155 -6.61 -6.11 8.54
CA HIS A 155 -5.34 -5.76 7.93
C HIS A 155 -4.30 -6.82 8.30
N VAL A 156 -3.36 -7.10 7.39
CA VAL A 156 -2.30 -8.07 7.71
C VAL A 156 -1.26 -7.45 8.63
N LEU A 157 -0.76 -6.25 8.27
CA LEU A 157 0.24 -5.52 9.04
C LEU A 157 -0.12 -4.02 9.08
N THR A 158 -0.33 -3.49 10.27
CA THR A 158 -0.57 -2.07 10.50
C THR A 158 0.51 -1.48 11.40
N LEU A 159 1.22 -0.49 10.91
CA LEU A 159 2.24 0.25 11.66
C LEU A 159 1.80 1.70 11.76
N LYS A 160 1.59 2.21 12.99
CA LYS A 160 1.11 3.55 13.26
C LYS A 160 2.11 4.32 14.13
N GLY A 161 2.61 5.45 13.63
CA GLY A 161 3.63 6.23 14.34
C GLY A 161 4.90 5.42 14.61
N VAL A 162 5.34 4.62 13.64
CA VAL A 162 6.53 3.74 13.81
C VAL A 162 7.67 4.24 12.95
N ASP A 163 8.81 4.49 13.61
CA ASP A 163 10.02 4.95 12.93
C ASP A 163 11.03 3.81 12.72
N HIS A 164 11.84 3.94 11.66
CA HIS A 164 12.91 2.99 11.31
C HIS A 164 12.40 1.56 11.07
N VAL A 165 11.50 1.42 10.10
CA VAL A 165 10.91 0.13 9.71
C VAL A 165 11.69 -0.51 8.56
N ARG A 166 11.91 -1.83 8.65
CA ARG A 166 12.45 -2.66 7.56
C ARG A 166 11.56 -3.88 7.36
N ILE A 167 11.01 -4.04 6.15
CA ILE A 167 10.25 -5.23 5.72
C ILE A 167 10.97 -5.78 4.50
N GLN A 168 11.58 -6.98 4.62
CA GLN A 168 12.51 -7.46 3.60
C GLN A 168 12.54 -8.97 3.43
N ASP A 169 12.75 -9.39 2.16
CA ASP A 169 13.04 -10.79 1.80
C ASP A 169 12.00 -11.80 2.30
N ILE A 170 10.73 -11.40 2.39
CA ILE A 170 9.63 -12.20 2.92
C ILE A 170 8.47 -12.29 1.94
N THR A 171 7.70 -13.37 2.02
CA THR A 171 6.40 -13.47 1.34
C THR A 171 5.29 -13.03 2.27
N ILE A 172 4.45 -12.10 1.80
CA ILE A 172 3.18 -11.71 2.44
C ILE A 172 2.07 -12.04 1.46
N ARG A 173 1.02 -12.74 1.89
CA ARG A 173 -0.01 -13.17 0.96
C ARG A 173 -1.39 -13.21 1.56
N GLU A 174 -2.40 -13.33 0.67
CA GLU A 174 -3.79 -13.60 1.04
C GLU A 174 -4.33 -12.62 2.10
N GLY A 175 -4.08 -11.31 1.90
CA GLY A 175 -4.67 -10.28 2.75
C GLY A 175 -6.20 -10.32 2.67
N ALA A 176 -6.86 -10.27 3.80
CA ALA A 176 -8.32 -10.18 3.86
C ALA A 176 -8.83 -8.75 3.64
N TYR A 177 -7.99 -7.77 3.94
CA TYR A 177 -8.18 -6.33 3.77
C TYR A 177 -6.83 -5.71 3.40
N TRP A 178 -6.56 -4.43 3.64
CA TRP A 178 -5.26 -3.82 3.33
C TRP A 178 -4.10 -4.62 3.93
N THR A 179 -3.10 -4.92 3.10
CA THR A 179 -2.06 -5.87 3.52
C THR A 179 -1.00 -5.20 4.39
N VAL A 180 -0.39 -4.12 3.91
CA VAL A 180 0.57 -3.34 4.70
C VAL A 180 0.07 -1.90 4.78
N HIS A 181 -0.29 -1.45 5.97
CA HIS A 181 -0.75 -0.10 6.21
C HIS A 181 0.26 0.65 7.09
N LEU A 182 0.92 1.64 6.50
CA LEU A 182 1.90 2.51 7.13
C LEU A 182 1.22 3.84 7.45
N ILE A 183 1.00 4.14 8.72
CA ILE A 183 0.32 5.35 9.19
C ILE A 183 1.32 6.21 9.95
N GLY A 184 1.64 7.40 9.45
CA GLY A 184 2.54 8.32 10.14
C GLY A 184 3.93 7.75 10.42
N CYS A 185 4.42 6.85 9.57
CA CYS A 185 5.73 6.23 9.72
C CYS A 185 6.85 7.08 9.10
N GLU A 186 8.05 7.02 9.67
CA GLU A 186 9.23 7.68 9.11
C GLU A 186 10.39 6.69 8.94
N ASP A 187 11.19 6.87 7.87
CA ASP A 187 12.32 6.00 7.48
C ASP A 187 11.92 4.53 7.34
N VAL A 188 11.06 4.27 6.36
CA VAL A 188 10.60 2.93 6.02
C VAL A 188 11.35 2.39 4.80
N LEU A 189 11.80 1.15 4.87
CA LEU A 189 12.31 0.39 3.73
C LEU A 189 11.49 -0.89 3.57
N VAL A 190 10.87 -1.05 2.39
CA VAL A 190 10.28 -2.31 1.93
C VAL A 190 11.11 -2.81 0.75
N HIS A 191 11.75 -3.97 0.88
CA HIS A 191 12.70 -4.45 -0.12
C HIS A 191 12.58 -5.95 -0.38
N GLY A 192 12.56 -6.33 -1.67
CA GLY A 192 12.67 -7.74 -2.08
C GLY A 192 11.52 -8.63 -1.61
N ILE A 193 10.34 -8.06 -1.32
CA ILE A 193 9.19 -8.84 -0.86
C ILE A 193 8.35 -9.36 -2.04
N SER A 194 7.69 -10.51 -1.82
CA SER A 194 6.59 -10.97 -2.65
C SER A 194 5.28 -10.76 -1.90
N LEU A 195 4.43 -9.82 -2.36
CA LEU A 195 3.11 -9.56 -1.82
C LEU A 195 2.07 -10.12 -2.80
N LEU A 196 1.39 -11.21 -2.41
CA LEU A 196 0.60 -12.04 -3.31
C LEU A 196 -0.84 -12.19 -2.80
N ASN A 197 -1.67 -11.20 -3.05
CA ASN A 197 -3.07 -11.23 -2.65
C ASN A 197 -3.95 -11.93 -3.69
N ASN A 198 -5.08 -12.42 -3.24
CA ASN A 198 -6.15 -12.91 -4.10
C ASN A 198 -6.77 -11.74 -4.86
N LEU A 199 -6.79 -11.85 -6.20
CA LEU A 199 -7.29 -10.81 -7.09
C LEU A 199 -8.82 -10.62 -7.01
N LYS A 200 -9.55 -11.45 -6.28
CA LYS A 200 -11.01 -11.38 -6.10
C LYS A 200 -11.44 -10.79 -4.75
N ILE A 201 -10.49 -10.45 -3.90
CA ILE A 201 -10.80 -9.80 -2.62
C ILE A 201 -10.70 -8.29 -2.81
N ARG A 202 -11.82 -7.60 -2.69
CA ARG A 202 -11.84 -6.13 -2.71
C ARG A 202 -11.21 -5.56 -1.45
N ASN A 203 -10.66 -4.36 -1.54
CA ASN A 203 -9.85 -3.75 -0.49
C ASN A 203 -8.67 -4.63 -0.06
N GLY A 204 -8.23 -5.53 -0.94
CA GLY A 204 -7.02 -6.32 -0.74
C GLY A 204 -5.80 -5.55 -1.23
N ASP A 205 -5.67 -4.28 -0.82
CA ASP A 205 -4.56 -3.40 -1.19
C ASP A 205 -3.22 -4.00 -0.76
N GLY A 206 -2.18 -3.70 -1.52
CA GLY A 206 -0.84 -4.18 -1.22
C GLY A 206 -0.17 -3.36 -0.12
N ILE A 207 0.25 -2.14 -0.43
CA ILE A 207 0.95 -1.25 0.51
C ILE A 207 0.27 0.12 0.48
N ASP A 208 -0.33 0.49 1.59
CA ASP A 208 -0.92 1.80 1.83
C ASP A 208 0.02 2.67 2.65
N ILE A 209 0.42 3.80 2.08
CA ILE A 209 1.32 4.79 2.68
C ILE A 209 0.46 5.99 3.08
N ASP A 210 0.15 6.09 4.37
CA ASP A 210 -0.78 7.07 4.91
C ASP A 210 -0.05 8.04 5.83
N HIS A 211 -0.02 9.33 5.52
CA HIS A 211 0.69 10.34 6.32
C HIS A 211 2.16 10.00 6.64
N SER A 212 2.81 9.18 5.83
CA SER A 212 4.15 8.66 6.10
C SER A 212 5.19 9.35 5.21
N ARG A 213 6.43 9.39 5.67
CA ARG A 213 7.53 10.07 4.96
C ARG A 213 8.83 9.27 4.95
N LYS A 214 9.71 9.60 3.99
CA LYS A 214 10.99 8.91 3.78
C LYS A 214 10.80 7.40 3.57
N VAL A 215 9.80 7.04 2.74
CA VAL A 215 9.47 5.65 2.41
C VAL A 215 10.16 5.23 1.13
N ARG A 216 10.83 4.10 1.17
CA ARG A 216 11.49 3.48 0.01
C ARG A 216 10.95 2.07 -0.19
N ILE A 217 10.44 1.80 -1.39
CA ILE A 217 9.94 0.46 -1.78
C ILE A 217 10.72 0.04 -3.02
N SER A 218 11.38 -1.13 -2.97
CA SER A 218 12.17 -1.59 -4.11
C SER A 218 12.19 -3.10 -4.29
N ASP A 219 12.34 -3.50 -5.57
CA ASP A 219 12.56 -4.90 -5.97
C ASP A 219 11.46 -5.85 -5.49
N CYS A 220 10.20 -5.36 -5.48
CA CYS A 220 9.04 -6.08 -5.00
C CYS A 220 8.20 -6.65 -6.16
N TYR A 221 7.58 -7.80 -5.91
CA TYR A 221 6.53 -8.36 -6.74
C TYR A 221 5.19 -8.27 -6.00
N ILE A 222 4.21 -7.52 -6.57
CA ILE A 222 2.96 -7.22 -5.88
C ILE A 222 1.76 -7.58 -6.76
N THR A 223 0.88 -8.43 -6.23
CA THR A 223 -0.46 -8.67 -6.81
C THR A 223 -1.52 -8.27 -5.81
N SER A 224 -2.58 -7.59 -6.27
CA SER A 224 -3.60 -7.02 -5.40
C SER A 224 -4.99 -7.10 -6.03
N GLY A 225 -5.99 -7.38 -5.20
CA GLY A 225 -7.40 -7.29 -5.59
C GLY A 225 -7.89 -5.84 -5.69
N ASP A 226 -7.19 -4.92 -5.05
CA ASP A 226 -7.40 -3.47 -5.13
C ASP A 226 -6.08 -2.79 -5.54
N ASP A 227 -5.64 -1.71 -4.92
CA ASP A 227 -4.43 -0.97 -5.29
C ASP A 227 -3.15 -1.73 -4.88
N CYS A 228 -2.11 -1.77 -5.73
CA CYS A 228 -0.85 -2.40 -5.31
C CYS A 228 -0.04 -1.51 -4.37
N ILE A 229 0.13 -0.23 -4.72
CA ILE A 229 0.78 0.77 -3.87
C ILE A 229 -0.10 2.02 -3.89
N CYS A 230 -0.55 2.43 -2.73
CA CYS A 230 -1.45 3.58 -2.57
C CYS A 230 -0.90 4.59 -1.57
N LEU A 231 -0.83 5.87 -1.97
CA LEU A 231 -0.46 6.98 -1.11
C LEU A 231 -1.74 7.71 -0.68
N LYS A 232 -1.87 7.97 0.61
CA LYS A 232 -3.07 8.57 1.21
C LYS A 232 -2.70 9.62 2.26
N ASN A 233 -3.67 10.47 2.60
CA ASN A 233 -3.68 11.30 3.79
C ASN A 233 -5.09 11.27 4.36
N ARG A 234 -5.39 10.26 5.16
CA ARG A 234 -6.72 10.09 5.77
C ARG A 234 -6.91 11.10 6.90
N ARG A 235 -8.07 11.73 6.95
CA ARG A 235 -8.39 12.79 7.93
C ARG A 235 -8.23 12.35 9.39
N GLU A 236 -8.47 11.09 9.67
CA GLU A 236 -8.37 10.56 11.03
C GLU A 236 -6.94 10.45 11.56
N PHE A 237 -5.93 10.60 10.69
CA PHE A 237 -4.50 10.55 11.01
C PHE A 237 -3.78 11.87 10.72
N ALA A 238 -4.53 12.96 10.67
CA ALA A 238 -4.03 14.29 10.32
C ALA A 238 -2.86 14.79 11.21
N GLU A 239 -2.75 14.28 12.41
CA GLU A 239 -1.68 14.63 13.36
C GLU A 239 -0.29 14.27 12.86
N TYR A 240 -0.17 13.31 11.91
CA TYR A 240 1.12 12.89 11.37
C TYR A 240 1.65 13.78 10.24
N GLY A 241 0.81 14.69 9.70
CA GLY A 241 1.21 15.63 8.65
C GLY A 241 1.25 15.02 7.24
N PRO A 242 2.02 15.59 6.30
CA PRO A 242 1.97 15.22 4.90
C PRO A 242 2.58 13.84 4.60
N CYS A 243 2.17 13.26 3.47
CA CYS A 243 2.82 12.10 2.87
C CYS A 243 3.85 12.60 1.84
N GLU A 244 5.14 12.43 2.12
CA GLU A 244 6.21 13.01 1.31
C GLU A 244 7.52 12.22 1.33
N ASP A 245 8.44 12.54 0.38
CA ASP A 245 9.73 11.85 0.26
C ASP A 245 9.58 10.34 -0.01
N ILE A 246 8.76 9.98 -1.01
CA ILE A 246 8.45 8.60 -1.34
C ILE A 246 9.18 8.16 -2.62
N VAL A 247 9.89 7.05 -2.56
CA VAL A 247 10.55 6.45 -3.73
C VAL A 247 10.14 5.00 -3.89
N VAL A 248 9.61 4.66 -5.06
CA VAL A 248 9.26 3.30 -5.46
C VAL A 248 10.01 2.94 -6.74
N MET A 249 10.73 1.79 -6.73
CA MET A 249 11.52 1.39 -7.90
C MET A 249 11.59 -0.13 -8.11
N ASN A 250 11.82 -0.53 -9.36
CA ASN A 250 12.10 -1.92 -9.75
C ASN A 250 10.98 -2.90 -9.34
N CYS A 251 9.74 -2.46 -9.23
CA CYS A 251 8.61 -3.29 -8.83
C CYS A 251 7.83 -3.83 -10.03
N VAL A 252 7.30 -5.03 -9.89
CA VAL A 252 6.34 -5.63 -10.83
C VAL A 252 4.99 -5.74 -10.15
N MET A 253 3.96 -5.15 -10.74
CA MET A 253 2.64 -4.99 -10.11
C MET A 253 1.52 -5.50 -11.00
N THR A 254 0.52 -6.15 -10.40
CA THR A 254 -0.76 -6.54 -11.04
C THR A 254 -1.91 -6.19 -10.12
N SER A 255 -2.90 -5.44 -10.61
CA SER A 255 -4.03 -4.98 -9.81
C SER A 255 -5.36 -5.18 -10.53
N ARG A 256 -6.41 -5.49 -9.77
CA ARG A 256 -7.79 -5.45 -10.27
C ARG A 256 -8.40 -4.05 -10.20
N SER A 257 -7.76 -3.11 -9.52
CA SER A 257 -8.13 -1.71 -9.40
C SER A 257 -7.03 -0.82 -10.03
N CYS A 258 -6.28 -0.09 -9.26
CA CYS A 258 -5.23 0.79 -9.73
C CYS A 258 -3.86 0.29 -9.24
N ALA A 259 -2.95 -0.03 -10.16
CA ALA A 259 -1.66 -0.59 -9.75
C ALA A 259 -0.86 0.40 -8.89
N VAL A 260 -0.83 1.68 -9.28
CA VAL A 260 -0.29 2.77 -8.46
C VAL A 260 -1.36 3.84 -8.29
N LYS A 261 -1.69 4.16 -7.05
CA LYS A 261 -2.71 5.17 -6.75
C LYS A 261 -2.20 6.24 -5.78
N ILE A 262 -2.52 7.48 -6.05
CA ILE A 262 -2.36 8.61 -5.15
C ILE A 262 -3.76 9.14 -4.83
N GLY A 263 -4.14 9.06 -3.58
CA GLY A 263 -5.50 9.31 -3.11
C GLY A 263 -6.25 7.98 -2.88
N SER A 264 -7.56 7.93 -2.83
CA SER A 264 -8.53 9.06 -3.00
C SER A 264 -8.59 9.97 -1.76
N GLU A 265 -8.29 9.46 -0.57
CA GLU A 265 -8.22 10.25 0.66
C GLU A 265 -6.97 11.11 0.65
N ASN A 266 -7.15 12.41 0.64
CA ASN A 266 -6.05 13.36 0.73
C ASN A 266 -6.51 14.67 1.35
N MET A 267 -6.39 14.77 2.67
CA MET A 267 -6.75 16.00 3.39
C MET A 267 -5.54 16.92 3.64
N ASP A 268 -4.33 16.49 3.29
CA ASP A 268 -3.07 17.23 3.46
C ASP A 268 -2.29 17.30 2.14
N SER A 269 -0.99 17.37 2.16
CA SER A 269 -0.12 17.35 0.97
C SER A 269 0.43 15.95 0.71
N ILE A 270 0.36 15.50 -0.54
CA ILE A 270 1.16 14.37 -1.05
C ILE A 270 2.18 14.96 -2.02
N ALA A 271 3.46 14.88 -1.71
CA ALA A 271 4.49 15.56 -2.47
C ALA A 271 5.81 14.80 -2.53
N ASP A 272 6.69 15.21 -3.47
CA ASP A 272 8.06 14.71 -3.59
C ASP A 272 8.10 13.18 -3.75
N VAL A 273 7.35 12.69 -4.77
CA VAL A 273 7.11 11.27 -5.01
C VAL A 273 7.76 10.86 -6.33
N LEU A 274 8.51 9.75 -6.31
CA LEU A 274 9.11 9.15 -7.49
C LEU A 274 8.74 7.67 -7.62
N PHE A 275 8.12 7.30 -8.74
CA PHE A 275 7.99 5.92 -9.21
C PHE A 275 8.88 5.73 -10.44
N GLN A 276 9.78 4.74 -10.40
CA GLN A 276 10.66 4.50 -11.55
C GLN A 276 10.99 3.03 -11.78
N ASN A 277 11.31 2.69 -13.03
CA ASN A 277 11.74 1.35 -13.44
C ASN A 277 10.73 0.25 -13.05
N CYS A 278 9.43 0.54 -13.09
CA CYS A 278 8.41 -0.41 -12.71
C CYS A 278 7.67 -0.99 -13.91
N ILE A 279 7.14 -2.19 -13.73
CA ILE A 279 6.30 -2.89 -14.71
C ILE A 279 4.91 -3.10 -14.10
N ILE A 280 3.89 -2.59 -14.77
CA ILE A 280 2.49 -2.87 -14.45
C ILE A 280 1.97 -3.88 -15.46
N ARG A 281 1.46 -5.02 -14.96
CA ARG A 281 0.85 -6.07 -15.75
C ARG A 281 -0.64 -6.12 -15.48
N ALA A 282 -1.43 -5.95 -16.54
CA ALA A 282 -2.87 -6.19 -16.52
C ALA A 282 -3.62 -5.44 -15.39
N GLY A 283 -3.31 -4.14 -15.18
CA GLY A 283 -4.06 -3.30 -14.25
C GLY A 283 -5.44 -2.92 -14.80
N ASN A 284 -6.48 -2.81 -13.97
CA ASN A 284 -7.74 -2.17 -14.39
C ASN A 284 -7.56 -0.66 -14.57
N ARG A 285 -6.56 -0.09 -13.91
CA ARG A 285 -5.94 1.22 -14.13
C ARG A 285 -4.45 1.11 -13.85
N GLY A 286 -3.62 1.78 -14.64
CA GLY A 286 -2.17 1.77 -14.45
C GLY A 286 -1.73 2.73 -13.34
N LEU A 287 -1.53 4.01 -13.70
CA LEU A 287 -1.08 5.08 -12.82
C LEU A 287 -2.24 6.04 -12.55
N GLY A 288 -2.70 6.10 -11.31
CA GLY A 288 -3.88 6.89 -10.93
C GLY A 288 -3.56 7.96 -9.89
N ILE A 289 -3.89 9.23 -10.19
CA ILE A 289 -3.99 10.30 -9.22
C ILE A 289 -5.46 10.67 -9.08
N GLN A 290 -6.02 10.44 -7.90
CA GLN A 290 -7.44 10.65 -7.62
C GLN A 290 -7.59 11.54 -6.39
N ASN A 291 -7.37 12.83 -6.52
CA ASN A 291 -7.54 13.76 -5.41
C ASN A 291 -9.02 14.06 -5.20
N ARG A 292 -9.58 13.69 -4.07
CA ARG A 292 -11.01 13.84 -3.76
C ARG A 292 -11.32 14.66 -2.52
N ASP A 293 -10.30 15.05 -1.79
CA ASP A 293 -10.40 15.89 -0.62
C ASP A 293 -9.60 17.19 -0.83
N GLU A 294 -9.53 18.05 0.15
CA GLU A 294 -8.93 19.39 0.07
C GLU A 294 -7.42 19.43 -0.06
N GLY A 295 -6.73 18.32 0.14
CA GLY A 295 -5.27 18.24 0.08
C GLY A 295 -4.69 18.41 -1.32
N THR A 296 -3.42 18.69 -1.38
CA THR A 296 -2.69 18.94 -2.63
C THR A 296 -1.84 17.74 -3.03
N VAL A 297 -1.80 17.43 -4.33
CA VAL A 297 -0.85 16.46 -4.91
C VAL A 297 0.10 17.23 -5.83
N ARG A 298 1.40 17.22 -5.53
CA ARG A 298 2.38 18.00 -6.30
C ARG A 298 3.76 17.33 -6.37
N ASN A 299 4.56 17.71 -7.35
CA ASN A 299 5.92 17.20 -7.57
C ASN A 299 5.98 15.67 -7.55
N VAL A 300 5.17 15.06 -8.44
CA VAL A 300 5.13 13.59 -8.60
C VAL A 300 5.73 13.22 -9.94
N ARG A 301 6.61 12.24 -9.96
CA ARG A 301 7.29 11.76 -11.15
C ARG A 301 7.10 10.27 -11.35
N PHE A 302 6.71 9.90 -12.57
CA PHE A 302 6.68 8.52 -13.07
C PHE A 302 7.70 8.43 -14.20
N ALA A 303 8.68 7.52 -14.09
CA ALA A 303 9.78 7.46 -15.04
C ALA A 303 10.17 6.03 -15.44
N ASN A 304 10.43 5.82 -16.72
CA ASN A 304 10.89 4.54 -17.27
C ASN A 304 10.02 3.36 -16.83
N MET A 305 8.77 3.36 -17.25
CA MET A 305 7.80 2.35 -16.87
C MET A 305 7.16 1.67 -18.09
N TYR A 306 6.77 0.40 -17.91
CA TYR A 306 5.86 -0.29 -18.80
C TYR A 306 4.51 -0.45 -18.10
N VAL A 307 3.43 -0.06 -18.79
CA VAL A 307 2.07 -0.07 -18.22
C VAL A 307 1.13 -0.82 -19.16
N GLU A 308 0.69 -1.99 -18.74
CA GLU A 308 -0.38 -2.72 -19.38
C GLU A 308 -1.67 -2.55 -18.59
N SER A 309 -2.73 -2.03 -19.24
CA SER A 309 -4.04 -1.87 -18.60
C SER A 309 -5.15 -2.53 -19.40
N LEU A 310 -5.95 -3.34 -18.71
CA LEU A 310 -7.04 -4.15 -19.26
C LEU A 310 -8.33 -3.88 -18.49
N LEU A 311 -9.45 -3.93 -19.18
CA LEU A 311 -10.75 -3.85 -18.50
C LEU A 311 -11.11 -5.19 -17.88
N TRP A 312 -10.92 -5.31 -16.59
CA TRP A 312 -11.30 -6.49 -15.82
C TRP A 312 -12.79 -6.51 -15.45
N SER A 313 -13.33 -5.36 -15.10
CA SER A 313 -14.69 -5.22 -14.61
C SER A 313 -15.27 -3.85 -14.95
N ASP A 314 -16.54 -3.84 -15.35
CA ASP A 314 -17.30 -2.60 -15.57
C ASP A 314 -17.80 -1.96 -14.28
N VAL A 315 -17.78 -2.70 -13.18
CA VAL A 315 -18.35 -2.24 -11.89
C VAL A 315 -17.28 -1.74 -10.93
N TRP A 316 -16.04 -2.17 -11.08
CA TRP A 316 -14.93 -1.75 -10.22
C TRP A 316 -14.28 -0.44 -10.69
N TRP A 317 -13.33 0.06 -9.91
CA TRP A 317 -12.63 1.31 -10.23
C TRP A 317 -11.73 1.15 -11.45
N GLY A 318 -11.81 2.13 -12.35
CA GLY A 318 -11.05 2.16 -13.58
C GLY A 318 -11.80 1.62 -14.78
N LYS A 319 -11.35 2.06 -15.95
CA LYS A 319 -11.85 1.63 -17.28
C LYS A 319 -10.66 1.32 -18.20
N ALA A 320 -9.63 0.68 -17.66
CA ALA A 320 -8.39 0.36 -18.35
C ALA A 320 -7.56 1.58 -18.77
N GLU A 321 -7.69 2.72 -18.08
CA GLU A 321 -6.84 3.87 -18.35
C GLU A 321 -5.40 3.58 -17.89
N PRO A 322 -4.38 3.75 -18.76
CA PRO A 322 -2.98 3.59 -18.36
C PRO A 322 -2.53 4.69 -17.42
N ILE A 323 -3.05 5.91 -17.61
CA ILE A 323 -2.78 7.09 -16.78
C ILE A 323 -4.10 7.84 -16.56
N TYR A 324 -4.38 8.15 -15.31
CA TYR A 324 -5.60 8.81 -14.87
C TYR A 324 -5.28 9.87 -13.80
N VAL A 325 -5.48 11.15 -14.10
CA VAL A 325 -5.16 12.26 -13.21
C VAL A 325 -6.39 13.11 -12.97
N THR A 326 -6.87 13.14 -11.74
CA THR A 326 -8.13 13.82 -11.44
C THR A 326 -8.12 14.58 -10.13
N SER A 327 -8.91 15.68 -10.10
CA SER A 327 -9.30 16.41 -8.91
C SER A 327 -10.80 16.64 -8.95
N TYR A 328 -11.57 15.72 -8.33
CA TYR A 328 -13.03 15.77 -8.22
C TYR A 328 -13.46 15.57 -6.76
N PRO A 329 -14.33 16.45 -6.22
CA PRO A 329 -14.70 16.37 -4.81
C PRO A 329 -15.50 15.10 -4.49
N ARG A 330 -15.24 14.53 -3.34
CA ARG A 330 -15.90 13.31 -2.83
C ARG A 330 -17.42 13.49 -2.67
N ALA A 331 -17.87 14.69 -2.29
CA ALA A 331 -19.28 15.02 -2.11
C ALA A 331 -20.15 14.81 -3.35
N SER A 332 -19.57 14.89 -4.55
CA SER A 332 -20.31 14.66 -5.78
C SER A 332 -20.70 13.20 -6.02
N VAL A 333 -20.19 12.27 -5.21
CA VAL A 333 -20.26 10.84 -5.50
C VAL A 333 -21.38 10.12 -4.81
N ASN A 334 -21.64 10.30 -3.52
CA ASN A 334 -22.71 9.62 -2.81
C ASN A 334 -22.78 9.99 -1.33
N HIS A 335 -23.82 10.67 -0.93
CA HIS A 335 -24.19 10.82 0.48
C HIS A 335 -24.84 9.57 1.08
N LYS A 336 -25.14 8.57 0.27
CA LYS A 336 -25.94 7.42 0.68
C LYS A 336 -25.15 6.17 1.03
N ASP A 337 -23.92 6.05 0.54
CA ASP A 337 -23.08 4.92 0.90
C ASP A 337 -22.41 5.23 2.24
N ALA A 338 -22.89 4.57 3.29
CA ALA A 338 -22.50 4.79 4.68
C ALA A 338 -20.99 4.74 4.94
N ASN A 339 -20.24 4.05 4.09
CA ASN A 339 -18.79 3.82 4.21
C ASN A 339 -17.92 5.02 3.79
N TRP A 340 -18.53 6.04 3.17
CA TRP A 340 -17.83 7.23 2.67
C TRP A 340 -18.34 8.51 3.33
N ARG A 341 -18.63 8.46 4.60
CA ARG A 341 -19.05 9.64 5.35
C ARG A 341 -17.91 10.65 5.38
N PHE A 342 -18.23 11.89 5.08
CA PHE A 342 -17.33 12.98 5.39
C PHE A 342 -17.04 12.96 6.89
N PRO A 343 -15.78 12.94 7.29
CA PRO A 343 -15.44 13.19 8.68
C PRO A 343 -15.97 14.55 9.11
N GLU A 344 -16.30 14.68 10.37
CA GLU A 344 -16.70 15.96 10.95
C GLU A 344 -15.63 17.03 10.64
N GLY A 345 -16.05 18.16 10.10
CA GLY A 345 -15.18 19.26 9.70
C GLY A 345 -14.66 19.19 8.25
N ALA A 346 -14.98 18.15 7.45
CA ALA A 346 -14.67 18.16 6.03
C ALA A 346 -15.56 19.20 5.31
N THR A 347 -14.98 19.93 4.37
CA THR A 347 -15.71 20.88 3.54
C THR A 347 -16.31 20.15 2.34
N GLU A 348 -17.62 20.05 2.32
CA GLU A 348 -18.35 19.43 1.21
C GLU A 348 -18.05 20.20 -0.09
N GLY A 349 -17.67 19.46 -1.14
CA GLY A 349 -17.32 20.05 -2.44
C GLY A 349 -15.95 20.71 -2.50
N ALA A 350 -15.17 20.70 -1.43
CA ALA A 350 -13.78 21.13 -1.51
C ALA A 350 -12.92 20.04 -2.15
N CYS A 351 -12.11 20.43 -3.13
CA CYS A 351 -11.10 19.57 -3.71
C CYS A 351 -9.81 20.35 -3.89
N GLY A 352 -8.70 19.74 -3.52
CA GLY A 352 -7.38 20.34 -3.60
C GLY A 352 -6.82 20.31 -5.00
N GLU A 353 -5.61 20.81 -5.12
CA GLU A 353 -4.89 20.99 -6.38
C GLU A 353 -4.07 19.74 -6.73
N VAL A 354 -3.96 19.43 -8.01
CA VAL A 354 -3.05 18.44 -8.57
C VAL A 354 -2.17 19.16 -9.59
N CYS A 355 -0.89 19.29 -9.29
CA CYS A 355 0.03 20.05 -10.13
C CYS A 355 1.45 19.49 -10.14
N ASP A 356 2.25 19.92 -11.12
CA ASP A 356 3.64 19.52 -11.27
C ASP A 356 3.82 18.00 -11.34
N ILE A 357 3.06 17.34 -12.21
CA ILE A 357 3.09 15.90 -12.42
C ILE A 357 3.82 15.57 -13.72
N TRP A 358 4.77 14.65 -13.65
CA TRP A 358 5.61 14.28 -14.77
C TRP A 358 5.51 12.79 -15.10
N PHE A 359 5.24 12.48 -16.36
CA PHE A 359 5.28 11.13 -16.94
C PHE A 359 6.37 11.13 -18.01
N THR A 360 7.46 10.38 -17.79
CA THR A 360 8.64 10.39 -18.65
C THR A 360 9.07 8.98 -19.03
N ASP A 361 9.33 8.72 -20.31
CA ASP A 361 9.76 7.41 -20.81
C ASP A 361 8.80 6.27 -20.41
N ILE A 362 7.51 6.41 -20.72
CA ILE A 362 6.49 5.42 -20.39
C ILE A 362 5.94 4.78 -21.64
N GLN A 363 5.93 3.46 -21.68
CA GLN A 363 5.25 2.68 -22.70
C GLN A 363 3.94 2.12 -22.14
N CYS A 364 2.82 2.40 -22.80
CA CYS A 364 1.49 1.93 -22.42
C CYS A 364 0.91 1.01 -23.49
N ASP A 365 0.51 -0.19 -23.10
CA ASP A 365 -0.38 -1.07 -23.88
C ASP A 365 -1.72 -1.14 -23.16
N ALA A 366 -2.77 -0.49 -23.71
CA ALA A 366 -3.97 -0.21 -22.95
C ALA A 366 -5.27 -0.43 -23.73
N ALA A 367 -6.30 -0.84 -23.05
CA ALA A 367 -7.64 -0.90 -23.61
C ALA A 367 -8.36 0.45 -23.58
N ASN A 368 -7.77 1.49 -22.97
CA ASN A 368 -8.28 2.86 -22.94
C ASN A 368 -7.14 3.88 -23.00
N GLY A 369 -7.47 5.15 -23.23
CA GLY A 369 -6.52 6.27 -23.28
C GLY A 369 -6.23 6.89 -21.92
N VAL A 370 -5.37 7.91 -21.93
CA VAL A 370 -5.05 8.77 -20.79
C VAL A 370 -6.22 9.73 -20.52
N PHE A 371 -6.55 9.90 -19.25
CA PHE A 371 -7.53 10.90 -18.80
C PHE A 371 -6.91 11.88 -17.79
N VAL A 372 -7.11 13.18 -18.03
CA VAL A 372 -6.74 14.25 -17.10
C VAL A 372 -7.91 15.20 -16.95
N GLY A 373 -8.44 15.38 -15.74
CA GLY A 373 -9.61 16.22 -15.55
C GLY A 373 -9.81 16.73 -14.12
N GLY A 374 -10.52 17.85 -14.00
CA GLY A 374 -10.85 18.47 -12.74
C GLY A 374 -12.32 18.90 -12.67
N ASP A 375 -12.79 19.20 -11.47
CA ASP A 375 -14.14 19.69 -11.23
C ASP A 375 -14.29 21.17 -11.61
N VAL A 376 -13.26 21.94 -11.31
CA VAL A 376 -13.21 23.38 -11.60
C VAL A 376 -11.89 23.79 -12.24
N PRO A 377 -11.86 24.89 -13.03
CA PRO A 377 -10.63 25.39 -13.62
C PRO A 377 -9.54 25.69 -12.57
N GLY A 378 -8.29 25.37 -12.90
CA GLY A 378 -7.13 25.67 -12.07
C GLY A 378 -6.81 24.64 -10.99
N LYS A 379 -7.60 23.56 -10.88
CA LYS A 379 -7.32 22.48 -9.91
C LYS A 379 -6.43 21.37 -10.47
N VAL A 380 -6.37 21.19 -11.77
CA VAL A 380 -5.46 20.26 -12.43
C VAL A 380 -4.64 21.00 -13.47
N HIS A 381 -3.33 21.14 -13.23
CA HIS A 381 -2.43 21.86 -14.14
C HIS A 381 -0.96 21.44 -13.97
N GLY A 382 -0.09 21.90 -14.91
CA GLY A 382 1.33 21.55 -14.86
C GLY A 382 1.56 20.05 -15.05
N ILE A 383 0.82 19.42 -15.97
CA ILE A 383 0.94 17.99 -16.25
C ILE A 383 1.80 17.79 -17.50
N HIS A 384 2.85 17.00 -17.37
CA HIS A 384 3.85 16.81 -18.42
C HIS A 384 3.93 15.35 -18.85
N PHE A 385 3.78 15.12 -20.14
CA PHE A 385 4.01 13.83 -20.80
C PHE A 385 5.21 13.99 -21.73
N ASP A 386 6.29 13.26 -21.45
CA ASP A 386 7.54 13.33 -22.20
C ASP A 386 7.98 11.93 -22.62
N ARG A 387 7.97 11.65 -23.92
CA ARG A 387 8.20 10.32 -24.49
C ARG A 387 7.26 9.25 -23.88
N VAL A 388 5.96 9.53 -23.90
CA VAL A 388 4.91 8.60 -23.50
C VAL A 388 4.28 8.00 -24.76
N ASP A 389 4.53 6.72 -24.98
CA ASP A 389 3.96 5.95 -26.10
C ASP A 389 2.72 5.18 -25.65
N ILE A 390 1.57 5.43 -26.30
CA ILE A 390 0.30 4.81 -25.94
C ILE A 390 -0.21 4.01 -27.14
N ARG A 391 -0.28 2.68 -26.97
CA ARG A 391 -0.89 1.77 -27.91
C ARG A 391 -2.26 1.37 -27.39
N LEU A 392 -3.29 1.76 -28.15
CA LEU A 392 -4.66 1.41 -27.82
C LEU A 392 -5.07 0.11 -28.53
N ALA A 393 -5.85 -0.72 -27.85
CA ALA A 393 -6.49 -1.87 -28.46
C ALA A 393 -7.50 -1.42 -29.53
N GLU A 394 -7.48 -2.08 -30.71
CA GLU A 394 -8.15 -1.63 -31.93
C GLU A 394 -9.69 -1.56 -31.86
N ASP A 395 -10.34 -2.23 -30.92
CA ASP A 395 -11.79 -2.49 -30.94
C ASP A 395 -12.62 -1.66 -29.98
N ARG A 396 -12.06 -0.67 -29.27
CA ARG A 396 -12.79 -0.01 -28.19
C ARG A 396 -12.91 1.49 -28.38
N ALA A 397 -14.14 1.97 -28.33
CA ALA A 397 -14.37 3.38 -28.04
C ALA A 397 -13.97 3.63 -26.59
N PRO A 398 -12.96 4.43 -26.30
CA PRO A 398 -12.52 4.71 -24.94
C PRO A 398 -13.63 5.38 -24.13
N VAL A 399 -13.84 4.90 -22.90
CA VAL A 399 -14.79 5.43 -21.95
C VAL A 399 -14.09 5.63 -20.62
N TYR A 400 -14.05 6.83 -20.10
CA TYR A 400 -13.31 7.15 -18.88
C TYR A 400 -14.16 7.03 -17.62
N ASP A 401 -13.55 6.60 -16.53
CA ASP A 401 -14.21 6.47 -15.25
C ASP A 401 -14.28 7.82 -14.51
N LEU A 402 -15.46 8.42 -14.52
CA LEU A 402 -15.75 9.67 -13.82
C LEU A 402 -16.58 9.42 -12.54
N ARG A 403 -16.36 8.34 -11.84
CA ARG A 403 -17.17 7.98 -10.65
C ARG A 403 -17.31 9.05 -9.59
N PRO A 404 -16.38 9.99 -9.38
CA PRO A 404 -16.70 11.12 -8.52
C PRO A 404 -17.97 11.85 -8.90
N ARG A 405 -18.37 11.82 -10.17
CA ARG A 405 -19.60 12.42 -10.71
C ARG A 405 -20.62 11.34 -11.09
N LYS A 406 -20.97 10.48 -10.17
CA LYS A 406 -21.92 9.39 -10.41
C LYS A 406 -23.25 9.94 -10.91
N GLY A 407 -23.65 9.53 -12.10
CA GLY A 407 -24.90 9.98 -12.77
C GLY A 407 -24.64 10.86 -14.00
N GLU A 408 -23.46 11.43 -14.16
CA GLU A 408 -23.09 12.20 -15.37
C GLU A 408 -22.55 11.31 -16.50
N GLY A 409 -22.37 9.99 -16.23
CA GLY A 409 -21.89 9.01 -17.20
C GLY A 409 -20.38 9.08 -17.41
N PHE A 410 -19.93 8.34 -18.41
CA PHE A 410 -18.53 8.35 -18.85
C PHE A 410 -18.40 9.33 -20.02
N LEU A 411 -17.31 10.09 -20.04
CA LEU A 411 -16.97 10.86 -21.24
C LEU A 411 -16.52 9.89 -22.34
N PRO A 412 -17.14 9.93 -23.52
CA PRO A 412 -16.58 9.23 -24.66
C PRO A 412 -15.21 9.82 -24.97
N ALA A 413 -14.20 9.00 -25.13
CA ALA A 413 -12.92 9.50 -25.60
C ALA A 413 -13.06 9.99 -27.04
N ALA A 414 -12.41 11.10 -27.31
CA ALA A 414 -12.10 11.46 -28.68
C ALA A 414 -11.21 10.37 -29.30
N GLU A 415 -11.12 10.36 -30.64
CA GLU A 415 -10.27 9.44 -31.42
C GLU A 415 -8.75 9.59 -31.16
N VAL A 416 -8.38 10.08 -29.97
CA VAL A 416 -7.01 10.36 -29.55
C VAL A 416 -6.68 9.66 -28.24
N PRO A 417 -5.44 9.25 -28.03
CA PRO A 417 -5.02 8.55 -26.81
C PRO A 417 -5.08 9.41 -25.55
N TYR A 418 -5.36 10.70 -25.66
CA TYR A 418 -5.46 11.63 -24.55
C TYR A 418 -6.82 12.32 -24.52
N CYS A 419 -7.45 12.38 -23.34
CA CYS A 419 -8.64 13.17 -23.07
C CYS A 419 -8.37 14.14 -21.93
N PHE A 420 -8.62 15.44 -22.16
CA PHE A 420 -8.42 16.50 -21.18
C PHE A 420 -9.72 17.24 -20.90
N ASP A 421 -10.20 17.18 -19.65
CA ASP A 421 -11.41 17.86 -19.19
C ASP A 421 -11.10 18.80 -18.03
N ILE A 422 -11.45 20.08 -18.16
CA ILE A 422 -11.23 21.12 -17.13
C ILE A 422 -9.83 21.04 -16.48
N ALA A 423 -8.81 20.89 -17.33
CA ALA A 423 -7.41 20.90 -16.95
C ALA A 423 -6.66 21.93 -17.78
N SER A 424 -5.54 22.45 -17.30
CA SER A 424 -4.74 23.47 -17.98
C SER A 424 -3.26 23.19 -17.82
N ASP A 425 -2.45 23.93 -18.59
CA ASP A 425 -0.99 23.80 -18.56
C ASP A 425 -0.51 22.34 -18.77
N ILE A 426 -1.06 21.72 -19.84
CA ILE A 426 -0.73 20.35 -20.25
C ILE A 426 0.33 20.40 -21.34
N TRP A 427 1.38 19.61 -21.14
CA TRP A 427 2.51 19.54 -22.05
C TRP A 427 2.70 18.13 -22.60
N ILE A 428 2.92 17.99 -23.90
CA ILE A 428 3.29 16.73 -24.55
C ILE A 428 4.56 16.99 -25.35
N ASP A 429 5.64 16.25 -25.07
CA ASP A 429 6.95 16.36 -25.74
C ASP A 429 7.45 17.80 -25.83
N GLY A 430 7.36 18.52 -24.72
CA GLY A 430 7.81 19.91 -24.61
C GLY A 430 6.92 20.95 -25.31
N ARG A 431 5.75 20.53 -25.80
CA ARG A 431 4.77 21.46 -26.43
C ARG A 431 3.54 21.58 -25.53
N LYS A 432 3.17 22.81 -25.25
CA LYS A 432 1.92 23.08 -24.54
C LYS A 432 0.73 22.79 -25.44
N VAL A 433 -0.17 21.92 -24.98
CA VAL A 433 -1.36 21.49 -25.75
C VAL A 433 -2.67 21.98 -25.15
N ARG A 434 -2.64 22.44 -23.91
CA ARG A 434 -3.81 23.01 -23.23
C ARG A 434 -3.44 24.04 -22.14
#